data_316d60081eee3f3e0b285f0fbde90fe1
#
_entry.id   316d60081eee3f3e0b285f0fbde90fe1
#
_cell.length_a   1.000
_cell.length_b   1.000
_cell.length_c   1.000
_cell.angle_alpha   90.00
_cell.angle_beta   90.00
_cell.angle_gamma   90.00
#
_symmetry.space_group_name_H-M   'P 1'
#
loop_
_entity.id
_entity.type
_entity.pdbx_description
1 polymer ?
#
loop_
_entity_poly.entity_id
_entity_poly.type
_entity_poly.pdbx_seq_one_letter_code
_entity_poly.pdbx_strand_id
1 'polypeptide(L)'
;KISDRLSYSKRIFIVFALLCSVSIFLVAGTYYVRLYADNRKLAQNEFKDISTRTAQALEREIDMMDMISCQIFGNKKIQKELFDATENRKKGVNYFEQNPDARNNVQEALWSFNSPRKVVANLSIIYPDMFIGLLEIPGVEEVNRIWNQGLYENWDGYYKILPTHEDPFAISEKKDRVTVSLLRKMNLSFYSQKDVGVIEVQQSYEKIEEICSQNYDRNNMQLYVVDEDGNIVYPYEDTKKTREMKRVTETFGSQQCDVIVSSKEISGIGMQHQLSNAPWKVIVFQRDKDFFGPIFRSVRWILIFGGGMLIFMILAVFFATKRIMNPIVTLRKTVENSDTGEALDFSDLKTEIDEIDLLQRAFTKMVKHIRE
;
A
#
# COMPACT_ATOMS: atom_id res chain seq x y z
N LYS A 1 26.50 10.51 -46.94
CA LYS A 1 27.35 11.70 -47.26
C LYS A 1 28.22 12.24 -46.11
N ILE A 2 27.96 11.92 -44.84
CA ILE A 2 28.82 12.30 -43.70
C ILE A 2 29.93 11.24 -43.47
N SER A 3 29.75 10.03 -43.95
CA SER A 3 30.68 8.90 -43.80
C SER A 3 31.96 8.99 -44.62
N ASP A 4 31.96 9.73 -45.72
CA ASP A 4 33.11 9.71 -46.66
C ASP A 4 34.28 10.63 -46.30
N ARG A 5 34.10 11.51 -45.30
CA ARG A 5 35.17 12.44 -44.84
C ARG A 5 35.88 12.01 -43.55
N LEU A 6 35.45 10.92 -42.91
CA LEU A 6 36.04 10.45 -41.65
C LEU A 6 37.20 9.50 -41.93
N SER A 7 38.35 9.72 -41.30
CA SER A 7 39.47 8.77 -41.27
C SER A 7 39.00 7.40 -40.79
N TYR A 8 39.54 6.34 -41.38
CA TYR A 8 39.20 4.93 -41.08
C TYR A 8 39.20 4.62 -39.55
N SER A 9 40.17 5.18 -38.85
CA SER A 9 40.28 5.16 -37.38
C SER A 9 39.03 5.72 -36.67
N LYS A 10 38.51 6.89 -37.15
CA LYS A 10 37.31 7.49 -36.56
C LYS A 10 36.03 6.67 -36.81
N ARG A 11 35.94 5.97 -37.94
CA ARG A 11 34.80 5.09 -38.24
C ARG A 11 34.77 3.87 -37.31
N ILE A 12 35.90 3.23 -37.07
CA ILE A 12 36.05 2.12 -36.15
C ILE A 12 35.65 2.55 -34.74
N PHE A 13 36.15 3.73 -34.30
CA PHE A 13 35.84 4.27 -32.98
C PHE A 13 34.32 4.52 -32.79
N ILE A 14 33.66 5.14 -33.77
CA ILE A 14 32.21 5.41 -33.71
C ILE A 14 31.40 4.13 -33.66
N VAL A 15 31.75 3.12 -34.49
CA VAL A 15 31.06 1.84 -34.49
C VAL A 15 31.19 1.13 -33.14
N PHE A 16 32.38 1.11 -32.56
CA PHE A 16 32.66 0.48 -31.28
C PHE A 16 31.93 1.19 -30.12
N ALA A 17 31.97 2.53 -30.08
CA ALA A 17 31.27 3.34 -29.10
C ALA A 17 29.75 3.15 -29.18
N LEU A 18 29.20 3.06 -30.40
CA LEU A 18 27.77 2.81 -30.61
C LEU A 18 27.39 1.40 -30.14
N LEU A 19 28.20 0.40 -30.44
CA LEU A 19 27.95 -1.00 -30.04
C LEU A 19 27.99 -1.15 -28.52
N CYS A 20 28.94 -0.52 -27.83
CA CYS A 20 29.01 -0.48 -26.37
C CYS A 20 27.80 0.26 -25.76
N SER A 21 27.42 1.40 -26.32
CA SER A 21 26.25 2.14 -25.84
C SER A 21 24.98 1.32 -25.96
N VAL A 22 24.74 0.69 -27.11
CA VAL A 22 23.56 -0.20 -27.33
C VAL A 22 23.55 -1.35 -26.33
N SER A 23 24.71 -1.99 -26.08
CA SER A 23 24.83 -3.09 -25.11
C SER A 23 24.47 -2.63 -23.70
N ILE A 24 24.95 -1.47 -23.25
CA ILE A 24 24.64 -0.92 -21.92
C ILE A 24 23.14 -0.59 -21.80
N PHE A 25 22.54 0.03 -22.82
CA PHE A 25 21.11 0.32 -22.83
C PHE A 25 20.26 -0.96 -22.81
N LEU A 26 20.68 -1.99 -23.51
CA LEU A 26 19.99 -3.27 -23.57
C LEU A 26 20.04 -3.99 -22.20
N VAL A 27 21.20 -4.02 -21.56
CA VAL A 27 21.37 -4.58 -20.21
C VAL A 27 20.58 -3.76 -19.18
N ALA A 28 20.66 -2.44 -19.21
CA ALA A 28 19.90 -1.58 -18.29
C ALA A 28 18.38 -1.74 -18.49
N GLY A 29 17.91 -1.82 -19.74
CA GLY A 29 16.50 -2.01 -20.08
C GLY A 29 15.97 -3.35 -19.61
N THR A 30 16.68 -4.45 -19.87
CA THR A 30 16.28 -5.80 -19.41
C THR A 30 16.29 -5.89 -17.89
N TYR A 31 17.28 -5.31 -17.24
CA TYR A 31 17.33 -5.23 -15.77
C TYR A 31 16.16 -4.43 -15.20
N TYR A 32 15.83 -3.27 -15.78
CA TYR A 32 14.68 -2.45 -15.35
C TYR A 32 13.37 -3.24 -15.44
N VAL A 33 13.11 -3.89 -16.58
CA VAL A 33 11.88 -4.68 -16.78
C VAL A 33 11.78 -5.81 -15.75
N ARG A 34 12.88 -6.52 -15.51
CA ARG A 34 12.94 -7.60 -14.52
C ARG A 34 12.71 -7.07 -13.10
N LEU A 35 13.41 -6.01 -12.71
CA LEU A 35 13.31 -5.39 -11.40
C LEU A 35 11.88 -4.86 -11.15
N TYR A 36 11.25 -4.26 -12.18
CA TYR A 36 9.86 -3.82 -12.10
C TYR A 36 8.89 -4.98 -11.86
N ALA A 37 9.05 -6.08 -12.61
CA ALA A 37 8.22 -7.27 -12.47
C ALA A 37 8.38 -7.91 -11.08
N ASP A 38 9.61 -8.04 -10.60
CA ASP A 38 9.93 -8.61 -9.29
C ASP A 38 9.37 -7.74 -8.15
N ASN A 39 9.54 -6.41 -8.22
CA ASN A 39 8.98 -5.49 -7.22
C ASN A 39 7.46 -5.47 -7.23
N ARG A 40 6.82 -5.55 -8.41
CA ARG A 40 5.36 -5.64 -8.51
C ARG A 40 4.82 -6.91 -7.85
N LYS A 41 5.48 -8.05 -8.08
CA LYS A 41 5.12 -9.32 -7.45
C LYS A 41 5.33 -9.28 -5.94
N LEU A 42 6.44 -8.67 -5.49
CA LEU A 42 6.71 -8.49 -4.07
C LEU A 42 5.64 -7.62 -3.41
N ALA A 43 5.32 -6.47 -4.00
CA ALA A 43 4.26 -5.58 -3.52
C ALA A 43 2.90 -6.29 -3.48
N GLN A 44 2.57 -7.11 -4.49
CA GLN A 44 1.32 -7.88 -4.50
C GLN A 44 1.24 -8.85 -3.32
N ASN A 45 2.32 -9.58 -3.03
CA ASN A 45 2.36 -10.50 -1.90
C ASN A 45 2.28 -9.77 -0.57
N GLU A 46 2.99 -8.65 -0.44
CA GLU A 46 2.99 -7.82 0.77
C GLU A 46 1.62 -7.18 1.01
N PHE A 47 0.99 -6.60 0.00
CA PHE A 47 -0.36 -6.04 0.11
C PHE A 47 -1.38 -7.10 0.50
N LYS A 48 -1.30 -8.27 -0.13
CA LYS A 48 -2.17 -9.40 0.20
C LYS A 48 -1.98 -9.87 1.64
N ASP A 49 -0.75 -9.99 2.10
CA ASP A 49 -0.45 -10.41 3.48
C ASP A 49 -0.96 -9.38 4.49
N ILE A 50 -0.68 -8.08 4.27
CA ILE A 50 -1.16 -6.99 5.12
C ILE A 50 -2.69 -6.94 5.16
N SER A 51 -3.35 -6.92 3.99
CA SER A 51 -4.80 -6.81 3.90
C SER A 51 -5.50 -8.04 4.52
N THR A 52 -5.00 -9.24 4.27
CA THR A 52 -5.58 -10.48 4.83
C THR A 52 -5.40 -10.56 6.34
N ARG A 53 -4.22 -10.24 6.88
CA ARG A 53 -3.99 -10.25 8.33
C ARG A 53 -4.83 -9.21 9.05
N THR A 54 -4.93 -8.01 8.48
CA THR A 54 -5.77 -6.95 9.04
C THR A 54 -7.25 -7.34 8.99
N ALA A 55 -7.72 -7.87 7.87
CA ALA A 55 -9.10 -8.35 7.74
C ALA A 55 -9.41 -9.44 8.77
N GLN A 56 -8.56 -10.47 8.90
CA GLN A 56 -8.73 -11.54 9.89
C GLN A 56 -8.73 -11.03 11.34
N ALA A 57 -7.95 -9.99 11.64
CA ALA A 57 -7.94 -9.40 12.97
C ALA A 57 -9.22 -8.62 13.25
N LEU A 58 -9.73 -7.87 12.27
CA LEU A 58 -11.01 -7.17 12.35
C LEU A 58 -12.18 -8.17 12.42
N GLU A 59 -12.15 -9.25 11.63
CA GLU A 59 -13.15 -10.31 11.66
C GLU A 59 -13.26 -10.93 13.04
N ARG A 60 -12.14 -11.25 13.69
CA ARG A 60 -12.14 -11.79 15.07
C ARG A 60 -12.76 -10.81 16.07
N GLU A 61 -12.52 -9.51 15.90
CA GLU A 61 -13.11 -8.48 16.76
C GLU A 61 -14.63 -8.40 16.58
N ILE A 62 -15.08 -8.42 15.32
CA ILE A 62 -16.51 -8.43 14.98
C ILE A 62 -17.19 -9.70 15.48
N ASP A 63 -16.58 -10.87 15.30
CA ASP A 63 -17.11 -12.15 15.81
C ASP A 63 -17.25 -12.14 17.33
N MET A 64 -16.31 -11.52 18.03
CA MET A 64 -16.39 -11.36 19.49
C MET A 64 -17.55 -10.44 19.89
N MET A 65 -17.75 -9.31 19.20
CA MET A 65 -18.89 -8.43 19.44
C MET A 65 -20.22 -9.15 19.15
N ASP A 66 -20.27 -9.93 18.06
CA ASP A 66 -21.45 -10.73 17.71
C ASP A 66 -21.76 -11.79 18.78
N MET A 67 -20.73 -12.51 19.23
CA MET A 67 -20.87 -13.52 20.28
C MET A 67 -21.44 -12.91 21.59
N ILE A 68 -20.93 -11.75 22.01
CA ILE A 68 -21.43 -11.05 23.20
C ILE A 68 -22.89 -10.64 22.99
N SER A 69 -23.22 -10.08 21.82
CA SER A 69 -24.60 -9.69 21.50
C SER A 69 -25.56 -10.88 21.53
N CYS A 70 -25.13 -12.06 21.06
CA CYS A 70 -25.88 -13.30 21.11
C CYS A 70 -26.09 -13.80 22.59
N GLN A 71 -25.06 -13.64 23.43
CA GLN A 71 -25.17 -14.02 24.86
C GLN A 71 -26.17 -13.11 25.57
N ILE A 72 -26.15 -11.80 25.30
CA ILE A 72 -27.16 -10.85 25.84
C ILE A 72 -28.56 -11.25 25.35
N PHE A 73 -28.71 -11.47 24.05
CA PHE A 73 -29.96 -11.87 23.42
C PHE A 73 -30.54 -13.15 24.03
N GLY A 74 -29.72 -14.17 24.29
CA GLY A 74 -30.14 -15.47 24.85
C GLY A 74 -30.31 -15.49 26.39
N ASN A 75 -30.01 -14.40 27.09
CA ASN A 75 -30.04 -14.38 28.56
C ASN A 75 -31.48 -14.29 29.09
N LYS A 76 -31.95 -15.36 29.74
CA LYS A 76 -33.32 -15.45 30.27
C LYS A 76 -33.65 -14.37 31.29
N LYS A 77 -32.69 -13.98 32.16
CA LYS A 77 -32.89 -12.97 33.19
C LYS A 77 -33.12 -11.60 32.55
N ILE A 78 -32.28 -11.25 31.56
CA ILE A 78 -32.47 -10.04 30.79
C ILE A 78 -33.82 -10.05 30.07
N GLN A 79 -34.13 -11.11 29.34
CA GLN A 79 -35.41 -11.21 28.61
C GLN A 79 -36.64 -11.08 29.52
N LYS A 80 -36.58 -11.63 30.74
CA LYS A 80 -37.68 -11.47 31.68
C LYS A 80 -37.88 -10.02 32.12
N GLU A 81 -36.82 -9.34 32.53
CA GLU A 81 -36.92 -7.94 32.98
C GLU A 81 -37.38 -7.01 31.83
N LEU A 82 -36.92 -7.27 30.58
CA LEU A 82 -37.35 -6.55 29.41
C LEU A 82 -38.81 -6.81 29.01
N PHE A 83 -39.27 -8.06 29.20
CA PHE A 83 -40.69 -8.40 29.01
C PHE A 83 -41.58 -7.66 30.00
N ASP A 84 -41.24 -7.67 31.31
CA ASP A 84 -41.98 -6.95 32.33
C ASP A 84 -41.96 -5.43 32.04
N ALA A 85 -40.83 -4.87 31.58
CA ALA A 85 -40.73 -3.49 31.16
C ALA A 85 -41.65 -3.17 29.96
N THR A 86 -41.67 -4.03 28.94
CA THR A 86 -42.51 -3.83 27.75
C THR A 86 -44.00 -3.89 28.08
N GLU A 87 -44.43 -4.81 28.97
CA GLU A 87 -45.81 -4.91 29.37
C GLU A 87 -46.26 -3.73 30.23
N ASN A 88 -45.38 -3.19 31.11
CA ASN A 88 -45.67 -2.00 31.88
C ASN A 88 -45.71 -0.71 31.02
N ARG A 89 -44.82 -0.66 30.00
CA ARG A 89 -44.83 0.45 29.02
C ARG A 89 -46.15 0.54 28.27
N LYS A 90 -46.79 -0.57 27.90
CA LYS A 90 -48.14 -0.57 27.30
C LYS A 90 -49.18 0.07 28.20
N LYS A 91 -48.92 0.09 29.52
CA LYS A 91 -49.77 0.73 30.52
C LYS A 91 -49.35 2.17 30.85
N GLY A 92 -48.34 2.73 30.14
CA GLY A 92 -47.80 4.04 30.36
C GLY A 92 -46.91 4.18 31.62
N VAL A 93 -46.36 3.06 32.11
CA VAL A 93 -45.56 3.02 33.36
C VAL A 93 -44.10 2.73 32.96
N ASN A 94 -43.17 3.56 33.47
CA ASN A 94 -41.74 3.29 33.36
C ASN A 94 -41.31 2.26 34.40
N TYR A 95 -41.17 1.02 33.96
CA TYR A 95 -40.89 -0.12 34.84
C TYR A 95 -39.58 0.03 35.60
N PHE A 96 -38.50 0.47 34.96
CA PHE A 96 -37.18 0.56 35.59
C PHE A 96 -37.00 1.76 36.50
N GLU A 97 -37.82 2.80 36.36
CA GLU A 97 -37.88 3.86 37.36
C GLU A 97 -38.57 3.41 38.65
N GLN A 98 -39.62 2.58 38.51
CA GLN A 98 -40.34 2.04 39.65
C GLN A 98 -39.64 0.82 40.30
N ASN A 99 -38.76 0.14 39.56
CA ASN A 99 -38.04 -1.05 39.97
C ASN A 99 -36.54 -0.93 39.75
N PRO A 100 -35.80 -0.16 40.58
CA PRO A 100 -34.34 -0.01 40.46
C PRO A 100 -33.58 -1.35 40.51
N ASP A 101 -34.05 -2.35 41.28
CA ASP A 101 -33.44 -3.66 41.37
C ASP A 101 -33.51 -4.41 40.05
N ALA A 102 -34.60 -4.28 39.31
CA ALA A 102 -34.72 -4.89 37.98
C ALA A 102 -33.69 -4.29 37.00
N ARG A 103 -33.49 -2.99 37.07
CA ARG A 103 -32.44 -2.30 36.29
C ARG A 103 -31.05 -2.81 36.67
N ASN A 104 -30.73 -2.83 37.96
CA ASN A 104 -29.46 -3.34 38.49
C ASN A 104 -29.21 -4.78 38.02
N ASN A 105 -30.23 -5.62 38.04
CA ASN A 105 -30.15 -6.99 37.56
C ASN A 105 -29.72 -7.09 36.12
N VAL A 106 -30.24 -6.22 35.23
CA VAL A 106 -29.85 -6.21 33.83
C VAL A 106 -28.41 -5.67 33.69
N GLN A 107 -28.05 -4.60 34.40
CA GLN A 107 -26.70 -4.08 34.39
C GLN A 107 -25.65 -5.08 34.89
N GLU A 108 -25.91 -5.77 35.98
CA GLU A 108 -25.03 -6.85 36.49
C GLU A 108 -24.85 -7.97 35.46
N ALA A 109 -25.92 -8.34 34.76
CA ALA A 109 -25.84 -9.35 33.70
C ALA A 109 -24.96 -8.82 32.52
N LEU A 110 -25.12 -7.55 32.12
CA LEU A 110 -24.25 -6.92 31.10
C LEU A 110 -22.78 -6.87 31.57
N TRP A 111 -22.53 -6.47 32.82
CA TRP A 111 -21.20 -6.50 33.42
C TRP A 111 -20.57 -7.89 33.37
N SER A 112 -21.35 -8.97 33.61
CA SER A 112 -20.82 -10.31 33.59
C SER A 112 -20.29 -10.75 32.23
N PHE A 113 -20.82 -10.22 31.13
CA PHE A 113 -20.34 -10.50 29.77
C PHE A 113 -19.05 -9.74 29.43
N ASN A 114 -18.77 -8.63 30.13
CA ASN A 114 -17.57 -7.81 29.89
C ASN A 114 -16.49 -7.99 30.98
N SER A 115 -16.66 -8.95 31.89
CA SER A 115 -15.78 -9.18 33.05
C SER A 115 -15.16 -10.59 33.00
N PRO A 116 -13.98 -10.84 33.60
CA PRO A 116 -13.17 -9.92 34.41
C PRO A 116 -12.26 -8.99 33.59
N ARG A 117 -12.13 -9.22 32.29
CA ARG A 117 -11.36 -8.35 31.37
C ARG A 117 -12.35 -7.55 30.55
N LYS A 118 -12.18 -6.25 30.51
CA LYS A 118 -12.95 -5.38 29.60
C LYS A 118 -12.68 -5.80 28.15
N VAL A 119 -13.59 -6.58 27.59
CA VAL A 119 -13.47 -7.18 26.26
C VAL A 119 -13.92 -6.19 25.18
N VAL A 120 -14.97 -5.43 25.49
CA VAL A 120 -15.53 -4.38 24.63
C VAL A 120 -15.64 -3.06 25.39
N ALA A 121 -15.77 -1.95 24.68
CA ALA A 121 -15.80 -0.63 25.27
C ALA A 121 -17.07 -0.41 26.09
N ASN A 122 -18.24 -0.72 25.52
CA ASN A 122 -19.53 -0.57 26.17
C ASN A 122 -20.53 -1.60 25.68
N LEU A 123 -21.52 -1.88 26.52
CA LEU A 123 -22.69 -2.72 26.22
C LEU A 123 -23.94 -1.96 26.60
N SER A 124 -24.92 -1.90 25.72
CA SER A 124 -26.20 -1.25 26.01
C SER A 124 -27.38 -2.00 25.36
N ILE A 125 -28.54 -1.79 25.98
CA ILE A 125 -29.83 -2.21 25.44
C ILE A 125 -30.67 -0.93 25.32
N ILE A 126 -31.12 -0.64 24.12
CA ILE A 126 -31.72 0.60 23.74
C ILE A 126 -33.15 0.37 23.24
N TYR A 127 -34.05 1.17 23.73
CA TYR A 127 -35.47 1.23 23.33
C TYR A 127 -35.81 2.66 22.98
N PRO A 128 -36.96 2.93 22.35
CA PRO A 128 -37.35 4.32 22.05
C PRO A 128 -37.39 5.26 23.25
N ASP A 129 -37.64 4.76 24.44
CA ASP A 129 -37.80 5.54 25.66
C ASP A 129 -36.94 5.05 26.84
N MET A 130 -36.00 4.14 26.59
CA MET A 130 -35.21 3.54 27.66
C MET A 130 -33.81 3.15 27.16
N PHE A 131 -32.84 3.38 28.01
CA PHE A 131 -31.46 2.98 27.84
C PHE A 131 -30.94 2.26 29.08
N ILE A 132 -30.33 1.10 28.91
CA ILE A 132 -29.62 0.38 29.95
C ILE A 132 -28.21 0.07 29.43
N GLY A 133 -27.20 0.75 29.95
CA GLY A 133 -25.81 0.57 29.56
C GLY A 133 -24.89 0.39 30.75
N LEU A 134 -23.63 0.03 30.48
CA LEU A 134 -22.62 -0.18 31.50
C LEU A 134 -22.08 1.14 32.07
N LEU A 135 -21.97 2.17 31.27
CA LEU A 135 -21.19 3.36 31.63
C LEU A 135 -22.04 4.60 31.92
N GLU A 136 -23.11 4.84 31.19
CA GLU A 136 -23.86 6.09 31.26
C GLU A 136 -25.37 5.86 31.18
N ILE A 137 -26.14 6.76 31.73
CA ILE A 137 -27.60 6.72 31.72
C ILE A 137 -28.08 8.07 31.12
N PRO A 138 -28.30 8.10 29.81
CA PRO A 138 -28.87 9.29 29.18
C PRO A 138 -30.31 9.53 29.63
N GLY A 139 -30.74 10.77 29.59
CA GLY A 139 -32.15 11.08 29.86
C GLY A 139 -33.08 10.52 28.79
N VAL A 140 -34.35 10.25 29.18
CA VAL A 140 -35.37 9.71 28.26
C VAL A 140 -35.56 10.57 27.01
N GLU A 141 -35.53 11.89 27.14
CA GLU A 141 -35.65 12.81 26.00
C GLU A 141 -34.51 12.65 25.00
N GLU A 142 -33.28 12.42 25.49
CA GLU A 142 -32.10 12.23 24.67
C GLU A 142 -32.17 10.88 23.94
N VAL A 143 -32.56 9.82 24.63
CA VAL A 143 -32.78 8.50 24.03
C VAL A 143 -33.80 8.56 22.89
N ASN A 144 -34.95 9.21 23.14
CA ASN A 144 -35.99 9.41 22.13
C ASN A 144 -35.49 10.21 20.94
N ARG A 145 -34.70 11.26 21.18
CA ARG A 145 -34.12 12.07 20.11
C ARG A 145 -33.20 11.27 19.21
N ILE A 146 -32.32 10.46 19.79
CA ILE A 146 -31.35 9.64 19.05
C ILE A 146 -32.07 8.50 18.34
N TRP A 147 -33.03 7.85 18.98
CA TRP A 147 -33.83 6.80 18.36
C TRP A 147 -34.56 7.29 17.11
N ASN A 148 -35.16 8.45 17.17
CA ASN A 148 -35.91 9.05 16.06
C ASN A 148 -35.01 9.53 14.89
N GLN A 149 -33.67 9.51 15.03
CA GLN A 149 -32.75 9.73 13.91
C GLN A 149 -32.63 8.52 12.97
N GLY A 150 -33.31 7.39 13.28
CA GLY A 150 -33.37 6.22 12.44
C GLY A 150 -32.10 5.35 12.44
N LEU A 151 -31.15 5.63 13.36
CA LEU A 151 -29.91 4.86 13.45
C LEU A 151 -30.17 3.39 13.81
N TYR A 152 -31.20 3.16 14.64
CA TYR A 152 -31.57 1.86 15.20
C TYR A 152 -32.71 1.17 14.45
N GLU A 153 -33.13 1.67 13.30
CA GLU A 153 -34.25 1.15 12.52
C GLU A 153 -33.79 0.61 11.18
N ASN A 154 -34.58 -0.31 10.63
CA ASN A 154 -34.55 -0.78 9.23
C ASN A 154 -33.19 -1.28 8.70
N TRP A 155 -32.75 -2.42 9.20
CA TRP A 155 -31.71 -3.20 8.50
C TRP A 155 -32.15 -4.65 8.29
N ASP A 156 -31.67 -5.24 7.22
CA ASP A 156 -31.84 -6.65 6.96
C ASP A 156 -30.73 -7.47 7.65
N GLY A 157 -31.06 -8.72 8.05
CA GLY A 157 -30.10 -9.61 8.70
C GLY A 157 -30.14 -9.63 10.22
N TYR A 158 -29.22 -10.38 10.78
CA TYR A 158 -29.16 -10.66 12.24
C TYR A 158 -28.57 -9.51 13.05
N TYR A 159 -27.61 -8.80 12.46
CA TYR A 159 -26.97 -7.63 13.05
C TYR A 159 -26.57 -6.64 11.98
N LYS A 160 -26.29 -5.40 12.38
CA LYS A 160 -25.73 -4.33 11.57
C LYS A 160 -24.46 -3.82 12.25
N ILE A 161 -23.42 -3.54 11.47
CA ILE A 161 -22.21 -2.91 11.99
C ILE A 161 -22.19 -1.46 11.51
N LEU A 162 -22.08 -0.54 12.44
CA LEU A 162 -21.88 0.87 12.15
C LEU A 162 -20.37 1.13 11.96
N PRO A 163 -19.99 1.93 10.96
CA PRO A 163 -18.61 2.38 10.82
C PRO A 163 -18.18 3.21 12.02
N THR A 164 -16.94 3.64 12.06
CA THR A 164 -16.43 4.51 13.12
C THR A 164 -17.25 5.80 13.21
N HIS A 165 -17.78 6.08 14.40
CA HIS A 165 -18.63 7.22 14.71
C HIS A 165 -18.41 7.70 16.15
N GLU A 166 -18.87 8.90 16.43
CA GLU A 166 -18.97 9.37 17.82
C GLU A 166 -20.14 8.68 18.50
N ASP A 167 -19.92 8.18 19.72
CA ASP A 167 -20.97 7.60 20.54
C ASP A 167 -22.03 8.67 20.86
N PRO A 168 -23.28 8.50 20.37
CA PRO A 168 -24.33 9.51 20.57
C PRO A 168 -24.75 9.68 22.04
N PHE A 169 -24.43 8.71 22.91
CA PHE A 169 -24.76 8.73 24.34
C PHE A 169 -23.58 9.13 25.25
N ALA A 170 -22.42 9.45 24.69
CA ALA A 170 -21.27 9.84 25.49
C ALA A 170 -21.46 11.22 26.14
N ILE A 171 -21.40 11.28 27.47
CA ILE A 171 -21.51 12.52 28.27
C ILE A 171 -20.16 13.22 28.42
N SER A 172 -19.05 12.54 28.18
CA SER A 172 -17.68 13.02 28.37
C SER A 172 -17.06 13.59 27.11
N GLU A 173 -16.31 14.71 27.22
CA GLU A 173 -15.50 15.27 26.14
C GLU A 173 -14.22 14.49 25.84
N LYS A 174 -14.03 13.29 26.38
CA LYS A 174 -12.82 12.47 26.23
C LYS A 174 -12.74 11.74 24.89
N LYS A 175 -11.51 11.36 24.50
CA LYS A 175 -11.18 10.58 23.29
C LYS A 175 -11.93 9.24 23.17
N ASP A 176 -12.47 8.70 24.27
CA ASP A 176 -13.24 7.45 24.31
C ASP A 176 -14.62 7.54 23.62
N ARG A 177 -14.90 8.66 22.98
CA ARG A 177 -16.16 8.95 22.27
C ARG A 177 -16.28 8.28 20.91
N VAL A 178 -15.17 7.89 20.33
CA VAL A 178 -15.15 7.33 18.97
C VAL A 178 -15.19 5.82 19.06
N THR A 179 -16.23 5.24 18.48
CA THR A 179 -16.51 3.80 18.58
C THR A 179 -16.90 3.19 17.23
N VAL A 180 -16.85 1.88 17.21
CA VAL A 180 -17.49 1.04 16.20
C VAL A 180 -18.58 0.25 16.94
N SER A 181 -19.79 0.20 16.40
CA SER A 181 -20.92 -0.45 17.05
C SER A 181 -21.45 -1.62 16.23
N LEU A 182 -21.73 -2.74 16.93
CA LEU A 182 -22.55 -3.82 16.42
C LEU A 182 -23.93 -3.70 17.02
N LEU A 183 -24.93 -3.60 16.17
CA LEU A 183 -26.34 -3.49 16.54
C LEU A 183 -27.06 -4.80 16.25
N ARG A 184 -27.75 -5.36 17.23
CA ARG A 184 -28.61 -6.54 17.09
C ARG A 184 -30.01 -6.24 17.55
N LYS A 185 -31.01 -6.58 16.74
CA LYS A 185 -32.44 -6.47 17.15
C LYS A 185 -32.69 -7.35 18.37
N MET A 186 -33.25 -6.77 19.43
CA MET A 186 -33.65 -7.48 20.63
C MET A 186 -35.06 -8.00 20.45
N ASN A 187 -35.17 -9.34 20.34
CA ASN A 187 -36.45 -10.03 20.31
C ASN A 187 -36.63 -10.81 21.62
N LEU A 188 -37.76 -10.69 22.24
CA LEU A 188 -38.10 -11.49 23.43
C LEU A 188 -38.64 -12.84 22.98
N SER A 189 -37.74 -13.72 22.51
CA SER A 189 -38.06 -15.00 21.90
C SER A 189 -38.79 -15.96 22.85
N PHE A 190 -38.48 -15.89 24.14
CA PHE A 190 -39.19 -16.67 25.17
C PHE A 190 -40.63 -16.21 25.42
N TYR A 191 -40.98 -15.00 24.96
CA TYR A 191 -42.32 -14.40 25.16
C TYR A 191 -43.02 -14.08 23.84
N SER A 192 -42.48 -14.56 22.72
CA SER A 192 -43.01 -14.37 21.36
C SER A 192 -43.22 -12.90 20.95
N GLN A 193 -42.45 -12.00 21.53
CA GLN A 193 -42.45 -10.58 21.15
C GLN A 193 -41.23 -10.29 20.27
N LYS A 194 -41.45 -9.56 19.15
CA LYS A 194 -40.43 -9.19 18.17
C LYS A 194 -40.15 -7.67 18.22
N ASP A 195 -38.95 -7.29 17.81
CA ASP A 195 -38.51 -5.92 17.58
C ASP A 195 -38.79 -4.98 18.78
N VAL A 196 -38.46 -5.42 19.97
CA VAL A 196 -38.72 -4.65 21.20
C VAL A 196 -37.63 -3.64 21.53
N GLY A 197 -36.43 -3.79 20.96
CA GLY A 197 -35.31 -2.88 21.17
C GLY A 197 -34.06 -3.32 20.39
N VAL A 198 -32.94 -2.73 20.71
CA VAL A 198 -31.63 -3.01 20.11
C VAL A 198 -30.58 -3.28 21.17
N ILE A 199 -29.82 -4.33 21.00
CA ILE A 199 -28.57 -4.58 21.72
C ILE A 199 -27.47 -3.87 20.94
N GLU A 200 -26.72 -3.00 21.61
CA GLU A 200 -25.54 -2.36 21.06
C GLU A 200 -24.29 -2.84 21.79
N VAL A 201 -23.33 -3.32 21.03
CA VAL A 201 -21.99 -3.70 21.49
C VAL A 201 -21.02 -2.74 20.84
N GLN A 202 -20.34 -1.94 21.66
CA GLN A 202 -19.39 -0.91 21.19
C GLN A 202 -17.95 -1.35 21.42
N GLN A 203 -17.11 -1.19 20.41
CA GLN A 203 -15.66 -1.32 20.54
C GLN A 203 -15.00 0.05 20.34
N SER A 204 -13.94 0.33 21.12
CA SER A 204 -13.22 1.61 21.01
C SER A 204 -12.49 1.71 19.69
N TYR A 205 -12.44 2.91 19.11
CA TYR A 205 -11.65 3.19 17.93
C TYR A 205 -10.15 2.91 18.14
N GLU A 206 -9.63 3.13 19.34
CA GLU A 206 -8.24 2.83 19.69
C GLU A 206 -7.90 1.35 19.41
N LYS A 207 -8.84 0.42 19.67
CA LYS A 207 -8.66 -1.00 19.37
C LYS A 207 -8.61 -1.27 17.87
N ILE A 208 -9.47 -0.62 17.10
CA ILE A 208 -9.47 -0.69 15.63
C ILE A 208 -8.17 -0.10 15.07
N GLU A 209 -7.73 1.04 15.60
CA GLU A 209 -6.47 1.67 15.23
C GLU A 209 -5.27 0.79 15.57
N GLU A 210 -5.26 0.15 16.74
CA GLU A 210 -4.23 -0.81 17.13
C GLU A 210 -4.12 -1.94 16.09
N ILE A 211 -5.24 -2.59 15.76
CA ILE A 211 -5.30 -3.68 14.79
C ILE A 211 -4.78 -3.23 13.42
N CYS A 212 -5.27 -2.10 12.94
CA CYS A 212 -4.91 -1.60 11.62
C CYS A 212 -3.46 -1.11 11.54
N SER A 213 -2.92 -0.58 12.64
CA SER A 213 -1.59 0.04 12.66
C SER A 213 -0.42 -0.90 12.81
N GLN A 214 -0.64 -2.11 13.35
CA GLN A 214 0.43 -3.06 13.68
C GLN A 214 1.03 -3.78 12.47
N ASN A 215 0.34 -3.83 11.36
CA ASN A 215 0.64 -4.78 10.28
C ASN A 215 1.36 -4.18 9.06
N TYR A 216 1.66 -2.86 9.02
CA TYR A 216 2.27 -2.23 7.85
C TYR A 216 3.22 -1.07 8.19
N ASP A 217 4.14 -0.77 7.26
CA ASP A 217 5.03 0.39 7.37
C ASP A 217 4.32 1.68 6.92
N ARG A 218 3.90 2.48 7.89
CA ARG A 218 3.20 3.77 7.69
C ARG A 218 3.98 4.80 6.86
N ASN A 219 5.29 4.64 6.72
CA ASN A 219 6.10 5.58 5.94
C ASN A 219 5.98 5.33 4.44
N ASN A 220 5.79 4.08 4.05
CA ASN A 220 5.80 3.65 2.65
C ASN A 220 4.43 3.25 2.12
N MET A 221 3.48 2.94 3.00
CA MET A 221 2.15 2.45 2.65
C MET A 221 1.06 3.16 3.43
N GLN A 222 -0.15 3.11 2.91
CA GLN A 222 -1.35 3.60 3.57
C GLN A 222 -2.38 2.47 3.60
N LEU A 223 -3.07 2.33 4.72
CA LEU A 223 -4.12 1.36 4.92
C LEU A 223 -5.41 2.08 5.23
N TYR A 224 -6.48 1.66 4.57
CA TYR A 224 -7.83 2.16 4.79
C TYR A 224 -8.79 1.01 5.02
N VAL A 225 -9.74 1.21 5.90
CA VAL A 225 -10.89 0.31 6.07
C VAL A 225 -12.15 1.12 5.80
N VAL A 226 -13.00 0.60 4.91
CA VAL A 226 -14.25 1.24 4.53
C VAL A 226 -15.40 0.25 4.62
N ASP A 227 -16.61 0.76 4.85
CA ASP A 227 -17.83 -0.03 4.77
C ASP A 227 -18.34 -0.14 3.31
N GLU A 228 -19.51 -0.77 3.12
CA GLU A 228 -20.15 -0.95 1.82
C GLU A 228 -20.58 0.37 1.17
N ASP A 229 -20.92 1.39 1.97
CA ASP A 229 -21.35 2.71 1.53
C ASP A 229 -20.15 3.63 1.24
N GLY A 230 -18.93 3.17 1.50
CA GLY A 230 -17.69 3.93 1.32
C GLY A 230 -17.38 4.87 2.49
N ASN A 231 -18.06 4.71 3.64
CA ASN A 231 -17.68 5.43 4.86
C ASN A 231 -16.38 4.87 5.43
N ILE A 232 -15.52 5.77 5.92
CA ILE A 232 -14.21 5.40 6.42
C ILE A 232 -14.32 4.89 7.86
N VAL A 233 -13.91 3.64 8.07
CA VAL A 233 -13.77 3.01 9.38
C VAL A 233 -12.41 3.32 9.97
N TYR A 234 -11.35 3.27 9.15
CA TYR A 234 -9.97 3.58 9.52
C TYR A 234 -9.21 4.24 8.35
N PRO A 235 -8.38 5.24 8.59
CA PRO A 235 -8.21 5.99 9.84
C PRO A 235 -9.36 6.99 10.04
N TYR A 236 -9.79 7.17 11.28
CA TYR A 236 -10.76 8.19 11.66
C TYR A 236 -10.01 9.49 11.92
N GLU A 237 -9.96 10.39 10.95
CA GLU A 237 -9.24 11.66 11.00
C GLU A 237 -10.04 12.84 10.47
N ASP A 238 -9.60 14.03 10.88
CA ASP A 238 -10.16 15.34 10.63
C ASP A 238 -10.19 15.72 9.12
N THR A 239 -11.04 16.65 8.77
CA THR A 239 -11.58 17.03 7.45
C THR A 239 -10.59 17.28 6.30
N LYS A 240 -9.30 17.52 6.54
CA LYS A 240 -8.34 17.87 5.48
C LYS A 240 -7.82 16.67 4.66
N LYS A 241 -7.65 15.49 5.27
CA LYS A 241 -7.22 14.27 4.57
C LYS A 241 -8.38 13.56 3.89
N THR A 242 -9.61 13.88 4.25
CA THR A 242 -10.84 13.21 3.79
C THR A 242 -10.98 13.16 2.27
N ARG A 243 -10.51 14.19 1.53
CA ARG A 243 -10.63 14.24 0.07
C ARG A 243 -9.69 13.27 -0.65
N GLU A 244 -8.44 13.14 -0.17
CA GLU A 244 -7.48 12.17 -0.73
C GLU A 244 -7.91 10.75 -0.37
N MET A 245 -8.30 10.52 0.88
CA MET A 245 -8.84 9.24 1.35
C MET A 245 -10.03 8.77 0.50
N LYS A 246 -11.04 9.61 0.31
CA LYS A 246 -12.20 9.28 -0.54
C LYS A 246 -11.81 8.89 -1.95
N ARG A 247 -10.89 9.62 -2.59
CA ARG A 247 -10.41 9.26 -3.93
C ARG A 247 -9.75 7.88 -3.96
N VAL A 248 -8.89 7.58 -2.96
CA VAL A 248 -8.22 6.27 -2.86
C VAL A 248 -9.25 5.17 -2.65
N THR A 249 -10.17 5.35 -1.71
CA THR A 249 -11.18 4.35 -1.36
C THR A 249 -12.20 4.12 -2.49
N GLU A 250 -12.63 5.16 -3.18
CA GLU A 250 -13.51 5.07 -4.36
C GLU A 250 -12.81 4.36 -5.53
N THR A 251 -11.54 4.71 -5.79
CA THR A 251 -10.78 4.14 -6.91
C THR A 251 -10.46 2.67 -6.69
N PHE A 252 -9.98 2.29 -5.50
CA PHE A 252 -9.56 0.92 -5.23
C PHE A 252 -10.67 0.06 -4.63
N GLY A 253 -11.62 0.63 -3.89
CA GLY A 253 -12.74 -0.08 -3.29
C GLY A 253 -13.74 -0.68 -4.27
N SER A 254 -13.73 -0.25 -5.55
CA SER A 254 -14.55 -0.80 -6.63
C SER A 254 -13.83 -1.85 -7.49
N GLN A 255 -12.54 -2.11 -7.24
CA GLN A 255 -11.73 -3.03 -8.03
C GLN A 255 -11.96 -4.49 -7.62
N GLN A 256 -11.38 -5.41 -8.38
CA GLN A 256 -11.40 -6.84 -8.04
C GLN A 256 -10.60 -7.10 -6.77
N CYS A 257 -11.15 -7.93 -5.86
CA CYS A 257 -10.47 -8.32 -4.63
C CYS A 257 -9.15 -9.07 -4.91
N ASP A 258 -8.15 -8.85 -4.06
CA ASP A 258 -6.83 -9.51 -4.09
C ASP A 258 -6.00 -9.29 -5.37
N VAL A 259 -6.33 -8.28 -6.15
CA VAL A 259 -5.60 -7.91 -7.36
C VAL A 259 -4.98 -6.52 -7.20
N ILE A 260 -3.67 -6.44 -7.49
CA ILE A 260 -2.96 -5.15 -7.48
C ILE A 260 -3.32 -4.34 -8.73
N VAL A 261 -3.83 -3.15 -8.53
CA VAL A 261 -4.23 -2.22 -9.58
C VAL A 261 -3.38 -0.95 -9.49
N SER A 262 -3.01 -0.41 -10.64
CA SER A 262 -2.32 0.88 -10.74
C SER A 262 -3.32 1.94 -11.20
N SER A 263 -3.35 3.08 -10.50
CA SER A 263 -4.17 4.23 -10.88
C SER A 263 -3.29 5.44 -11.20
N LYS A 264 -3.47 5.98 -12.41
CA LYS A 264 -2.81 7.23 -12.83
C LYS A 264 -3.40 8.47 -12.17
N GLU A 265 -4.69 8.42 -11.81
CA GLU A 265 -5.38 9.58 -11.19
C GLU A 265 -4.85 9.86 -9.78
N ILE A 266 -4.46 8.81 -9.05
CA ILE A 266 -3.96 8.92 -7.68
C ILE A 266 -2.43 8.75 -7.63
N SER A 267 -1.80 8.41 -8.78
CA SER A 267 -0.36 8.15 -8.89
C SER A 267 0.11 7.12 -7.86
N GLY A 268 -0.45 5.93 -7.93
CA GLY A 268 -0.11 4.84 -7.01
C GLY A 268 -0.68 3.49 -7.40
N ILE A 269 -0.30 2.50 -6.62
CA ILE A 269 -0.77 1.13 -6.71
C ILE A 269 -1.54 0.77 -5.44
N GLY A 270 -2.59 -0.02 -5.58
CA GLY A 270 -3.41 -0.45 -4.45
C GLY A 270 -4.04 -1.82 -4.66
N MET A 271 -4.52 -2.38 -3.56
CA MET A 271 -5.25 -3.65 -3.52
C MET A 271 -6.35 -3.54 -2.47
N GLN A 272 -7.48 -4.19 -2.72
CA GLN A 272 -8.51 -4.37 -1.71
C GLN A 272 -8.69 -5.83 -1.34
N HIS A 273 -9.10 -6.06 -0.09
CA HIS A 273 -9.54 -7.35 0.45
C HIS A 273 -10.85 -7.15 1.23
N GLN A 274 -11.85 -7.99 0.98
CA GLN A 274 -13.16 -7.89 1.64
C GLN A 274 -13.22 -8.84 2.83
N LEU A 275 -13.79 -8.38 3.95
CA LEU A 275 -14.07 -9.20 5.11
C LEU A 275 -15.20 -10.19 4.80
N SER A 276 -15.15 -11.36 5.45
CA SER A 276 -16.13 -12.43 5.25
C SER A 276 -17.38 -12.28 6.14
N ASN A 277 -17.24 -11.68 7.34
CA ASN A 277 -18.29 -11.54 8.32
C ASN A 277 -18.88 -10.12 8.43
N ALA A 278 -18.35 -9.18 7.67
CA ALA A 278 -18.82 -7.79 7.62
C ALA A 278 -18.71 -7.23 6.21
N PRO A 279 -19.55 -6.27 5.83
CA PRO A 279 -19.48 -5.62 4.53
C PRO A 279 -18.35 -4.58 4.46
N TRP A 280 -17.22 -4.84 5.12
CA TRP A 280 -16.05 -3.97 5.15
C TRP A 280 -14.97 -4.43 4.19
N LYS A 281 -14.18 -3.47 3.73
CA LYS A 281 -13.06 -3.68 2.82
C LYS A 281 -11.79 -3.06 3.41
N VAL A 282 -10.71 -3.83 3.39
CA VAL A 282 -9.36 -3.35 3.69
C VAL A 282 -8.68 -2.98 2.39
N ILE A 283 -8.23 -1.74 2.27
CA ILE A 283 -7.54 -1.20 1.09
C ILE A 283 -6.12 -0.86 1.50
N VAL A 284 -5.14 -1.46 0.84
CA VAL A 284 -3.72 -1.13 0.98
C VAL A 284 -3.30 -0.33 -0.24
N PHE A 285 -2.66 0.80 -0.02
CA PHE A 285 -2.24 1.73 -1.05
C PHE A 285 -0.78 2.17 -0.87
N GLN A 286 -0.04 2.27 -1.97
CA GLN A 286 1.33 2.80 -2.02
C GLN A 286 1.44 3.81 -3.14
N ARG A 287 2.04 4.97 -2.87
CA ARG A 287 2.28 6.01 -3.86
C ARG A 287 3.38 5.59 -4.84
N ASP A 288 3.26 6.01 -6.09
CA ASP A 288 4.24 5.71 -7.15
C ASP A 288 5.66 6.09 -6.75
N LYS A 289 5.87 7.21 -6.08
CA LYS A 289 7.21 7.64 -5.62
C LYS A 289 7.86 6.64 -4.66
N ASP A 290 7.05 6.00 -3.81
CA ASP A 290 7.53 5.06 -2.80
C ASP A 290 7.73 3.67 -3.42
N PHE A 291 6.92 3.31 -4.41
CA PHE A 291 7.07 2.09 -5.19
C PHE A 291 8.26 2.16 -6.16
N PHE A 292 8.36 3.24 -6.96
CA PHE A 292 9.42 3.39 -7.96
C PHE A 292 10.76 3.87 -7.39
N GLY A 293 10.76 4.49 -6.20
CA GLY A 293 11.96 5.05 -5.57
C GLY A 293 13.14 4.06 -5.47
N PRO A 294 12.96 2.85 -4.91
CA PRO A 294 14.00 1.81 -4.86
C PRO A 294 14.46 1.37 -6.26
N ILE A 295 13.53 1.24 -7.22
CA ILE A 295 13.81 0.86 -8.61
C ILE A 295 14.72 1.89 -9.27
N PHE A 296 14.35 3.17 -9.20
CA PHE A 296 15.16 4.25 -9.78
C PHE A 296 16.52 4.39 -9.11
N ARG A 297 16.61 4.15 -7.81
CA ARG A 297 17.89 4.16 -7.09
C ARG A 297 18.82 3.08 -7.61
N SER A 298 18.33 1.86 -7.83
CA SER A 298 19.11 0.74 -8.38
C SER A 298 19.54 0.99 -9.82
N VAL A 299 18.61 1.45 -10.68
CA VAL A 299 18.89 1.76 -12.08
C VAL A 299 19.90 2.90 -12.22
N ARG A 300 19.82 3.92 -11.36
CA ARG A 300 20.77 5.03 -11.33
C ARG A 300 22.21 4.56 -11.11
N TRP A 301 22.45 3.63 -10.20
CA TRP A 301 23.78 3.08 -9.99
C TRP A 301 24.30 2.32 -11.22
N ILE A 302 23.44 1.55 -11.89
CA ILE A 302 23.82 0.89 -13.16
C ILE A 302 24.19 1.89 -14.23
N LEU A 303 23.43 2.99 -14.36
CA LEU A 303 23.74 4.03 -15.32
C LEU A 303 25.07 4.76 -15.00
N ILE A 304 25.36 5.02 -13.73
CA ILE A 304 26.62 5.64 -13.29
C ILE A 304 27.81 4.72 -13.59
N PHE A 305 27.76 3.45 -13.18
CA PHE A 305 28.85 2.49 -13.44
C PHE A 305 28.96 2.14 -14.92
N GLY A 306 27.83 1.94 -15.61
CA GLY A 306 27.82 1.70 -17.06
C GLY A 306 28.35 2.88 -17.85
N GLY A 307 27.98 4.11 -17.51
CA GLY A 307 28.50 5.34 -18.09
C GLY A 307 30.00 5.53 -17.84
N GLY A 308 30.45 5.25 -16.60
CA GLY A 308 31.88 5.28 -16.28
C GLY A 308 32.68 4.25 -17.07
N MET A 309 32.16 3.03 -17.21
CA MET A 309 32.78 1.98 -18.01
C MET A 309 32.82 2.35 -19.51
N LEU A 310 31.76 3.00 -20.01
CA LEU A 310 31.70 3.47 -21.40
C LEU A 310 32.77 4.54 -21.65
N ILE A 311 32.91 5.52 -20.74
CA ILE A 311 33.96 6.55 -20.84
C ILE A 311 35.35 5.90 -20.82
N PHE A 312 35.59 4.95 -19.91
CA PHE A 312 36.84 4.20 -19.84
C PHE A 312 37.13 3.45 -21.13
N MET A 313 36.15 2.73 -21.69
CA MET A 313 36.28 2.04 -22.97
C MET A 313 36.59 2.99 -24.12
N ILE A 314 35.90 4.15 -24.18
CA ILE A 314 36.14 5.18 -25.17
C ILE A 314 37.61 5.67 -25.09
N LEU A 315 38.10 5.95 -23.89
CA LEU A 315 39.50 6.38 -23.70
C LEU A 315 40.47 5.27 -24.09
N ALA A 316 40.23 4.03 -23.68
CA ALA A 316 41.05 2.88 -24.01
C ALA A 316 41.17 2.69 -25.54
N VAL A 317 40.01 2.70 -26.24
CA VAL A 317 39.95 2.58 -27.69
C VAL A 317 40.65 3.78 -28.37
N PHE A 318 40.46 5.00 -27.83
CA PHE A 318 41.15 6.18 -28.34
C PHE A 318 42.67 6.05 -28.26
N PHE A 319 43.21 5.66 -27.10
CA PHE A 319 44.64 5.46 -26.89
C PHE A 319 45.19 4.31 -27.75
N ALA A 320 44.50 3.16 -27.77
CA ALA A 320 44.89 1.99 -28.60
C ALA A 320 44.92 2.36 -30.09
N THR A 321 43.86 3.08 -30.57
CA THR A 321 43.78 3.49 -31.98
C THR A 321 44.91 4.45 -32.31
N LYS A 322 45.21 5.44 -31.44
CA LYS A 322 46.29 6.37 -31.61
C LYS A 322 47.66 5.68 -31.64
N ARG A 323 47.86 4.65 -30.79
CA ARG A 323 49.10 3.91 -30.69
C ARG A 323 49.34 2.99 -31.94
N ILE A 324 48.26 2.40 -32.46
CA ILE A 324 48.34 1.47 -33.60
C ILE A 324 48.33 2.25 -34.96
N MET A 325 47.41 3.21 -35.09
CA MET A 325 47.18 3.86 -36.38
C MET A 325 48.20 4.95 -36.73
N ASN A 326 48.75 5.65 -35.74
CA ASN A 326 49.73 6.73 -36.04
C ASN A 326 50.97 6.20 -36.79
N PRO A 327 51.62 5.11 -36.33
CA PRO A 327 52.76 4.51 -37.06
C PRO A 327 52.39 4.08 -38.47
N ILE A 328 51.21 3.46 -38.67
CA ILE A 328 50.74 2.99 -39.98
C ILE A 328 50.54 4.18 -40.97
N VAL A 329 49.90 5.27 -40.46
CA VAL A 329 49.67 6.47 -41.27
C VAL A 329 50.98 7.16 -41.64
N THR A 330 51.94 7.19 -40.70
CA THR A 330 53.26 7.74 -40.96
C THR A 330 54.02 6.87 -41.97
N LEU A 331 53.98 5.55 -41.84
CA LEU A 331 54.58 4.62 -42.77
C LEU A 331 53.99 4.80 -44.19
N ARG A 332 52.68 4.94 -44.31
CA ARG A 332 52.00 5.24 -45.59
C ARG A 332 52.48 6.54 -46.19
N LYS A 333 52.54 7.62 -45.41
CA LYS A 333 53.04 8.92 -45.91
C LYS A 333 54.48 8.88 -46.38
N THR A 334 55.34 8.19 -45.63
CA THR A 334 56.74 8.00 -45.98
C THR A 334 56.89 7.19 -47.30
N VAL A 335 56.02 6.19 -47.48
CA VAL A 335 55.98 5.41 -48.76
C VAL A 335 55.45 6.24 -49.92
N GLU A 336 54.37 7.02 -49.74
CA GLU A 336 53.83 7.91 -50.78
C GLU A 336 54.83 8.99 -51.18
N ASN A 337 55.61 9.51 -50.24
CA ASN A 337 56.62 10.57 -50.50
C ASN A 337 57.92 9.95 -51.12
N SER A 338 58.10 8.64 -51.09
CA SER A 338 59.28 8.02 -51.71
C SER A 338 59.28 8.05 -53.25
N ASP A 339 58.14 8.31 -53.87
CA ASP A 339 58.01 8.51 -55.31
C ASP A 339 58.62 9.85 -55.78
N THR A 340 58.94 10.76 -54.85
CA THR A 340 59.50 12.12 -55.16
C THR A 340 61.03 12.21 -55.03
N GLY A 341 61.74 11.09 -54.80
CA GLY A 341 63.21 11.04 -54.89
C GLY A 341 63.97 11.44 -53.61
N GLU A 342 63.30 11.78 -52.50
CA GLU A 342 63.94 12.07 -51.23
C GLU A 342 64.37 10.83 -50.47
N ALA A 343 65.49 10.95 -49.73
CA ALA A 343 66.01 9.83 -48.94
C ALA A 343 65.00 9.44 -47.85
N LEU A 344 64.59 8.17 -47.86
CA LEU A 344 63.70 7.58 -46.85
C LEU A 344 64.40 7.54 -45.51
N ASP A 345 64.09 8.48 -44.63
CA ASP A 345 64.51 8.45 -43.21
C ASP A 345 63.42 7.85 -42.35
N PHE A 346 63.67 6.68 -41.86
CA PHE A 346 62.78 5.93 -40.91
C PHE A 346 63.24 6.08 -39.47
N SER A 347 64.19 6.92 -39.16
CA SER A 347 64.77 7.06 -37.85
C SER A 347 63.79 7.58 -36.78
N ASP A 348 62.76 8.31 -37.22
CA ASP A 348 61.74 8.88 -36.33
C ASP A 348 60.56 7.90 -35.99
N LEU A 349 60.51 6.75 -36.64
CA LEU A 349 59.46 5.75 -36.46
C LEU A 349 59.84 4.73 -35.37
N LYS A 350 59.93 5.16 -34.10
CA LYS A 350 60.01 4.22 -32.96
C LYS A 350 58.63 3.67 -32.69
N THR A 351 58.38 2.43 -33.04
CA THR A 351 57.18 1.69 -32.70
C THR A 351 57.50 0.61 -31.67
N GLU A 352 56.71 0.52 -30.60
CA GLU A 352 56.80 -0.57 -29.59
C GLU A 352 55.99 -1.83 -29.99
N ILE A 353 55.49 -1.87 -31.23
CA ILE A 353 54.65 -2.95 -31.74
C ILE A 353 55.53 -3.78 -32.74
N ASP A 354 55.89 -5.00 -32.34
CA ASP A 354 56.80 -5.88 -33.02
C ASP A 354 56.44 -6.11 -34.52
N GLU A 355 55.15 -6.25 -34.81
CA GLU A 355 54.63 -6.51 -36.16
C GLU A 355 54.82 -5.28 -37.06
N ILE A 356 54.66 -4.07 -36.51
CA ILE A 356 54.87 -2.81 -37.27
C ILE A 356 56.35 -2.58 -37.48
N ASP A 357 57.20 -2.88 -36.53
CA ASP A 357 58.63 -2.78 -36.61
C ASP A 357 59.17 -3.79 -37.68
N LEU A 358 58.64 -5.03 -37.70
CA LEU A 358 58.96 -6.03 -38.70
C LEU A 358 58.58 -5.58 -40.11
N LEU A 359 57.39 -5.00 -40.26
CA LEU A 359 56.88 -4.44 -41.52
C LEU A 359 57.76 -3.26 -42.00
N GLN A 360 58.17 -2.40 -41.12
CA GLN A 360 59.08 -1.28 -41.37
C GLN A 360 60.45 -1.76 -41.84
N ARG A 361 61.04 -2.75 -41.16
CA ARG A 361 62.31 -3.39 -41.57
C ARG A 361 62.22 -4.08 -42.93
N ALA A 362 61.14 -4.78 -43.21
CA ALA A 362 60.89 -5.44 -44.50
C ALA A 362 60.79 -4.40 -45.62
N PHE A 363 60.08 -3.29 -45.38
CA PHE A 363 59.93 -2.20 -46.31
C PHE A 363 61.28 -1.49 -46.59
N THR A 364 62.01 -1.19 -45.53
CA THR A 364 63.37 -0.60 -45.66
C THR A 364 64.30 -1.48 -46.51
N LYS A 365 64.25 -2.79 -46.30
CA LYS A 365 65.03 -3.77 -47.06
C LYS A 365 64.61 -3.83 -48.53
N MET A 366 63.33 -3.74 -48.82
CA MET A 366 62.79 -3.75 -50.16
C MET A 366 63.19 -2.49 -50.97
N VAL A 367 63.05 -1.31 -50.32
CA VAL A 367 63.45 -0.02 -50.95
C VAL A 367 64.95 0.03 -51.21
N LYS A 368 65.77 -0.52 -50.32
CA LYS A 368 67.22 -0.60 -50.56
C LYS A 368 67.57 -1.51 -51.76
N HIS A 369 66.84 -2.58 -51.93
CA HIS A 369 67.02 -3.53 -53.02
C HIS A 369 66.57 -3.02 -54.41
N ILE A 370 65.64 -2.05 -54.44
CA ILE A 370 65.20 -1.38 -55.68
C ILE A 370 66.13 -0.23 -56.10
N ARG A 371 66.96 0.29 -55.18
CA ARG A 371 67.93 1.36 -55.44
C ARG A 371 69.33 0.85 -55.80
N GLU A 372 69.65 -0.40 -55.55
CA GLU A 372 70.85 -1.08 -56.05
C GLU A 372 70.59 -1.68 -57.47
#